data_86268f03d8f3f42f6f24e9a782109952
#
_entry.id   86268f03d8f3f42f6f24e9a782109952
#
_cell.length_a   1.000
_cell.length_b   1.000
_cell.length_c   1.000
_cell.angle_alpha   90.00
_cell.angle_beta   90.00
_cell.angle_gamma   90.00
#
_symmetry.space_group_name_H-M   'P 1'
#
loop_
_entity.id
_entity.type
_entity.pdbx_description
1 polymer ?
#
loop_
_entity_poly.entity_id
_entity_poly.type
_entity_poly.pdbx_seq_one_letter_code
_entity_poly.pdbx_strand_id
1 'polypeptide(L)'
;TLFVVGFGVGPMAFAPLSEIFGRRILYASTLLIAVVFIVPCAVAQNIGTLLVCRLIDGIAFSAPMTLVGGTLADLWRNEERGVPMAAFSSAPFIGPAVGPLVGGFLSDALGWRWLYWIQLCLSAFCWLLITFTVRETYAPTILARRAKQMRKELSSDRYVTEMELDERPLGQRLRIFLLRPFQLLFIEPIVLFISLYMSVLYGLL
;
A
#
# COMPACT_ATOMS: atom_id res chain seq x y z
N THR A 1 -4.87 -7.09 16.71
CA THR A 1 -5.92 -6.08 16.50
C THR A 1 -5.37 -4.72 16.08
N LEU A 2 -4.31 -4.14 16.73
CA LEU A 2 -3.73 -2.86 16.31
C LEU A 2 -3.13 -2.88 14.90
N PHE A 3 -2.58 -4.00 14.46
CA PHE A 3 -2.16 -4.20 13.08
C PHE A 3 -3.30 -3.97 12.08
N VAL A 4 -4.48 -4.53 12.37
CA VAL A 4 -5.66 -4.39 11.51
C VAL A 4 -6.15 -2.94 11.46
N VAL A 5 -6.11 -2.23 12.60
CA VAL A 5 -6.44 -0.78 12.63
C VAL A 5 -5.47 0.02 11.76
N GLY A 6 -4.16 -0.23 11.91
CA GLY A 6 -3.15 0.39 11.05
C GLY A 6 -3.35 0.08 9.57
N PHE A 7 -3.66 -1.19 9.26
CA PHE A 7 -3.93 -1.65 7.90
C PHE A 7 -5.18 -0.99 7.29
N GLY A 8 -6.21 -0.70 8.10
CA GLY A 8 -7.42 -0.01 7.65
C GLY A 8 -7.21 1.50 7.39
N VAL A 9 -6.38 2.16 8.21
CA VAL A 9 -6.11 3.61 8.09
C VAL A 9 -5.09 3.92 6.98
N GLY A 10 -4.12 3.03 6.77
CA GLY A 10 -3.02 3.25 5.82
C GLY A 10 -3.45 3.59 4.39
N PRO A 11 -4.44 2.91 3.78
CA PRO A 11 -4.91 3.19 2.44
C PRO A 11 -5.33 4.64 2.22
N MET A 12 -5.93 5.27 3.22
CA MET A 12 -6.36 6.66 3.14
C MET A 12 -5.21 7.64 2.94
N ALA A 13 -4.04 7.32 3.49
CA ALA A 13 -2.83 8.15 3.33
C ALA A 13 -2.05 7.77 2.06
N PHE A 14 -1.90 6.47 1.77
CA PHE A 14 -1.00 6.04 0.70
C PHE A 14 -1.60 6.17 -0.71
N ALA A 15 -2.93 6.11 -0.86
CA ALA A 15 -3.56 6.34 -2.15
C ALA A 15 -3.19 7.74 -2.71
N PRO A 16 -3.42 8.84 -1.98
CA PRO A 16 -3.03 10.19 -2.45
C PRO A 16 -1.52 10.39 -2.58
N LEU A 17 -0.74 9.84 -1.63
CA LEU A 17 0.71 9.95 -1.67
C LEU A 17 1.30 9.30 -2.92
N SER A 18 0.68 8.22 -3.42
CA SER A 18 1.13 7.53 -4.62
C SER A 18 0.97 8.36 -5.91
N GLU A 19 -0.03 9.23 -5.94
CA GLU A 19 -0.26 10.13 -7.06
C GLU A 19 0.72 11.30 -7.08
N ILE A 20 1.25 11.70 -5.90
CA ILE A 20 2.20 12.80 -5.77
C ILE A 20 3.64 12.33 -6.00
N PHE A 21 4.06 11.28 -5.31
CA PHE A 21 5.45 10.81 -5.30
C PHE A 21 5.76 9.72 -6.35
N GLY A 22 4.72 9.14 -6.92
CA GLY A 22 4.82 7.98 -7.80
C GLY A 22 4.72 6.66 -7.02
N ARG A 23 4.34 5.61 -7.73
CA ARG A 23 4.03 4.31 -7.10
C ARG A 23 5.28 3.57 -6.67
N ARG A 24 6.33 3.55 -7.50
CA ARG A 24 7.58 2.84 -7.22
C ARG A 24 8.23 3.27 -5.90
N ILE A 25 8.33 4.59 -5.69
CA ILE A 25 8.96 5.14 -4.48
C ILE A 25 8.15 4.73 -3.26
N LEU A 26 6.83 4.79 -3.36
CA LEU A 26 5.96 4.45 -2.25
C LEU A 26 6.00 2.96 -1.90
N TYR A 27 6.00 2.06 -2.89
CA TYR A 27 6.22 0.62 -2.65
C TYR A 27 7.54 0.36 -1.91
N ALA A 28 8.63 0.93 -2.43
CA ALA A 28 9.95 0.69 -1.86
C ALA A 28 10.07 1.22 -0.43
N SER A 29 9.57 2.43 -0.16
CA SER A 29 9.66 3.07 1.16
C SER A 29 8.76 2.41 2.20
N THR A 30 7.51 2.11 1.85
CA THR A 30 6.55 1.51 2.80
C THR A 30 6.93 0.09 3.16
N LEU A 31 7.32 -0.73 2.18
CA LEU A 31 7.80 -2.09 2.47
C LEU A 31 9.11 -2.10 3.25
N LEU A 32 10.02 -1.13 3.01
CA LEU A 32 11.21 -0.98 3.82
C LEU A 32 10.86 -0.67 5.28
N ILE A 33 9.93 0.26 5.51
CA ILE A 33 9.44 0.58 6.84
C ILE A 33 8.86 -0.68 7.51
N ALA A 34 8.04 -1.45 6.80
CA ALA A 34 7.49 -2.69 7.32
C ALA A 34 8.60 -3.68 7.73
N VAL A 35 9.58 -3.94 6.85
CA VAL A 35 10.72 -4.83 7.14
C VAL A 35 11.48 -4.36 8.39
N VAL A 36 11.73 -3.06 8.53
CA VAL A 36 12.44 -2.49 9.69
C VAL A 36 11.61 -2.67 10.97
N PHE A 37 10.28 -2.47 10.94
CA PHE A 37 9.44 -2.56 12.13
C PHE A 37 9.04 -4.01 12.51
N ILE A 38 9.24 -5.00 11.65
CA ILE A 38 9.11 -6.42 12.03
C ILE A 38 10.23 -6.84 12.98
N VAL A 39 11.47 -6.31 12.85
CA VAL A 39 12.60 -6.67 13.70
C VAL A 39 12.31 -6.43 15.19
N PRO A 40 11.86 -5.24 15.62
CA PRO A 40 11.47 -5.03 17.01
C PRO A 40 10.32 -5.94 17.48
N CYS A 41 9.40 -6.33 16.59
CA CYS A 41 8.36 -7.29 16.93
C CYS A 41 8.92 -8.69 17.26
N ALA A 42 9.96 -9.13 16.54
CA ALA A 42 10.61 -10.41 16.77
C ALA A 42 11.36 -10.46 18.11
N VAL A 43 11.95 -9.33 18.52
CA VAL A 43 12.78 -9.21 19.75
C VAL A 43 12.01 -8.61 20.92
N ALA A 44 10.73 -8.30 20.76
CA ALA A 44 9.94 -7.61 21.76
C ALA A 44 9.93 -8.35 23.11
N GLN A 45 10.26 -7.61 24.18
CA GLN A 45 10.17 -8.05 25.57
C GLN A 45 8.95 -7.48 26.28
N ASN A 46 8.46 -6.34 25.79
CA ASN A 46 7.32 -5.62 26.36
C ASN A 46 6.14 -5.59 25.38
N ILE A 47 4.93 -5.75 25.91
CA ILE A 47 3.68 -5.68 25.14
C ILE A 47 3.52 -4.30 24.46
N GLY A 48 3.92 -3.20 25.12
CA GLY A 48 3.82 -1.86 24.56
C GLY A 48 4.62 -1.69 23.27
N THR A 49 5.87 -2.14 23.25
CA THR A 49 6.73 -2.10 22.06
C THR A 49 6.11 -2.92 20.92
N LEU A 50 5.63 -4.12 21.23
CA LEU A 50 4.98 -4.98 20.25
C LEU A 50 3.74 -4.33 19.64
N LEU A 51 2.90 -3.69 20.45
CA LEU A 51 1.67 -3.05 19.98
C LEU A 51 1.94 -1.85 19.07
N VAL A 52 2.89 -1.00 19.44
CA VAL A 52 3.27 0.18 18.63
C VAL A 52 3.90 -0.25 17.31
N CYS A 53 4.86 -1.19 17.35
CA CYS A 53 5.49 -1.68 16.12
C CYS A 53 4.47 -2.37 15.20
N ARG A 54 3.53 -3.12 15.74
CA ARG A 54 2.43 -3.75 14.98
C ARG A 54 1.48 -2.74 14.33
N LEU A 55 1.23 -1.60 14.98
CA LEU A 55 0.44 -0.52 14.38
C LEU A 55 1.15 0.06 13.15
N ILE A 56 2.45 0.39 13.30
CA ILE A 56 3.25 0.96 12.22
C ILE A 56 3.42 -0.06 11.08
N ASP A 57 3.67 -1.31 11.42
CA ASP A 57 3.77 -2.43 10.49
C ASP A 57 2.48 -2.60 9.68
N GLY A 58 1.31 -2.55 10.35
CA GLY A 58 0.00 -2.59 9.70
C GLY A 58 -0.21 -1.43 8.72
N ILE A 59 0.14 -0.21 9.12
CA ILE A 59 0.07 0.96 8.24
C ILE A 59 0.97 0.70 7.01
N ALA A 60 2.22 0.31 7.20
CA ALA A 60 3.17 0.12 6.12
C ALA A 60 2.76 -1.00 5.13
N PHE A 61 2.26 -2.14 5.64
CA PHE A 61 1.78 -3.25 4.81
C PHE A 61 0.48 -2.96 4.06
N SER A 62 -0.27 -1.94 4.44
CA SER A 62 -1.50 -1.57 3.72
C SER A 62 -1.22 -0.92 2.35
N ALA A 63 -0.03 -0.33 2.17
CA ALA A 63 0.33 0.36 0.93
C ALA A 63 0.30 -0.56 -0.30
N PRO A 64 0.90 -1.76 -0.32
CA PRO A 64 0.78 -2.66 -1.46
C PRO A 64 -0.66 -2.99 -1.83
N MET A 65 -1.52 -3.22 -0.83
CA MET A 65 -2.93 -3.53 -1.06
C MET A 65 -3.66 -2.42 -1.82
N THR A 66 -3.35 -1.18 -1.49
CA THR A 66 -3.95 0.00 -2.12
C THR A 66 -3.36 0.28 -3.50
N LEU A 67 -2.04 0.13 -3.63
CA LEU A 67 -1.32 0.56 -4.82
C LEU A 67 -1.43 -0.43 -5.97
N VAL A 68 -1.56 -1.75 -5.69
CA VAL A 68 -1.61 -2.79 -6.74
C VAL A 68 -2.80 -2.60 -7.64
N GLY A 69 -3.99 -2.30 -7.10
CA GLY A 69 -5.18 -2.05 -7.90
C GLY A 69 -4.97 -0.93 -8.93
N GLY A 70 -4.39 0.20 -8.48
CA GLY A 70 -4.04 1.29 -9.36
C GLY A 70 -2.92 0.97 -10.35
N THR A 71 -1.90 0.21 -9.93
CA THR A 71 -0.80 -0.23 -10.81
C THR A 71 -1.32 -1.14 -11.92
N LEU A 72 -2.22 -2.07 -11.60
CA LEU A 72 -2.86 -2.92 -12.60
C LEU A 72 -3.74 -2.11 -13.56
N ALA A 73 -4.40 -1.08 -13.03
CA ALA A 73 -5.18 -0.17 -13.86
C ALA A 73 -4.33 0.64 -14.86
N ASP A 74 -3.09 0.98 -14.49
CA ASP A 74 -2.17 1.72 -15.36
C ASP A 74 -1.47 0.84 -16.41
N LEU A 75 -1.26 -0.45 -16.09
CA LEU A 75 -0.52 -1.38 -16.95
C LEU A 75 -1.39 -2.08 -17.99
N TRP A 76 -2.64 -2.40 -17.63
CA TRP A 76 -3.52 -3.23 -18.45
C TRP A 76 -4.67 -2.41 -19.04
N ARG A 77 -5.03 -2.71 -20.28
CA ARG A 77 -6.22 -2.15 -20.93
C ARG A 77 -7.48 -2.64 -20.22
N ASN A 78 -8.55 -1.85 -20.29
CA ASN A 78 -9.81 -2.18 -19.62
C ASN A 78 -10.36 -3.57 -19.95
N GLU A 79 -10.11 -4.04 -21.16
CA GLU A 79 -10.57 -5.34 -21.68
C GLU A 79 -9.78 -6.52 -21.09
N GLU A 80 -8.48 -6.33 -20.81
CA GLU A 80 -7.55 -7.38 -20.36
C GLU A 80 -7.34 -7.39 -18.84
N ARG A 81 -7.82 -6.37 -18.14
CA ARG A 81 -7.61 -6.15 -16.71
C ARG A 81 -8.29 -7.20 -15.82
N GLY A 82 -9.28 -7.93 -16.32
CA GLY A 82 -10.09 -8.86 -15.53
C GLY A 82 -9.26 -9.94 -14.84
N VAL A 83 -8.38 -10.60 -15.58
CA VAL A 83 -7.57 -11.72 -15.06
C VAL A 83 -6.56 -11.27 -14.00
N PRO A 84 -5.72 -10.24 -14.22
CA PRO A 84 -4.81 -9.75 -13.19
C PRO A 84 -5.53 -9.25 -11.93
N MET A 85 -6.68 -8.57 -12.09
CA MET A 85 -7.50 -8.12 -10.96
C MET A 85 -8.09 -9.28 -10.17
N ALA A 86 -8.57 -10.34 -10.84
CA ALA A 86 -9.06 -11.53 -10.17
C ALA A 86 -7.96 -12.24 -9.37
N ALA A 87 -6.77 -12.39 -9.96
CA ALA A 87 -5.61 -12.94 -9.28
C ALA A 87 -5.21 -12.12 -8.04
N PHE A 88 -5.19 -10.79 -8.16
CA PHE A 88 -4.91 -9.91 -7.03
C PHE A 88 -5.99 -10.03 -5.93
N SER A 89 -7.27 -10.04 -6.32
CA SER A 89 -8.38 -10.11 -5.38
C SER A 89 -8.45 -11.45 -4.63
N SER A 90 -7.84 -12.52 -5.14
CA SER A 90 -7.79 -13.82 -4.44
C SER A 90 -6.78 -13.83 -3.27
N ALA A 91 -5.72 -13.03 -3.33
CA ALA A 91 -4.65 -13.03 -2.34
C ALA A 91 -5.13 -12.70 -0.90
N PRO A 92 -5.99 -11.66 -0.67
CA PRO A 92 -6.53 -11.35 0.64
C PRO A 92 -7.39 -12.44 1.27
N PHE A 93 -7.91 -13.37 0.48
CA PHE A 93 -8.69 -14.51 0.98
C PHE A 93 -7.81 -15.73 1.29
N ILE A 94 -6.80 -15.97 0.45
CA ILE A 94 -5.87 -17.08 0.65
C ILE A 94 -5.00 -16.84 1.89
N GLY A 95 -4.53 -15.61 2.12
CA GLY A 95 -3.70 -15.26 3.26
C GLY A 95 -4.30 -15.65 4.62
N PRO A 96 -5.49 -15.16 4.98
CA PRO A 96 -6.15 -15.52 6.22
C PRO A 96 -6.53 -17.00 6.34
N ALA A 97 -6.73 -17.69 5.23
CA ALA A 97 -7.04 -19.13 5.25
C ALA A 97 -5.79 -19.99 5.56
N VAL A 98 -4.67 -19.67 4.93
CA VAL A 98 -3.42 -20.43 5.08
C VAL A 98 -2.62 -19.97 6.30
N GLY A 99 -2.70 -18.67 6.66
CA GLY A 99 -1.95 -18.06 7.75
C GLY A 99 -2.07 -18.78 9.09
N PRO A 100 -3.29 -18.97 9.64
CA PRO A 100 -3.47 -19.65 10.91
C PRO A 100 -3.02 -21.12 10.89
N LEU A 101 -3.21 -21.81 9.75
CA LEU A 101 -2.78 -23.19 9.60
C LEU A 101 -1.25 -23.30 9.74
N VAL A 102 -0.52 -22.58 8.92
CA VAL A 102 0.95 -22.58 8.94
C VAL A 102 1.48 -21.97 10.23
N GLY A 103 0.87 -20.87 10.68
CA GLY A 103 1.26 -20.16 11.89
C GLY A 103 1.06 -20.98 13.16
N GLY A 104 -0.01 -21.77 13.25
CA GLY A 104 -0.26 -22.70 14.36
C GLY A 104 0.86 -23.73 14.48
N PHE A 105 1.14 -24.49 13.43
CA PHE A 105 2.21 -25.51 13.44
C PHE A 105 3.60 -24.93 13.74
N LEU A 106 3.93 -23.76 13.19
CA LEU A 106 5.21 -23.10 13.45
C LEU A 106 5.32 -22.58 14.87
N SER A 107 4.23 -22.04 15.42
CA SER A 107 4.20 -21.55 16.80
C SER A 107 4.39 -22.65 17.80
N ASP A 108 3.78 -23.82 17.58
CA ASP A 108 3.89 -24.99 18.45
C ASP A 108 5.31 -25.62 18.38
N ALA A 109 5.91 -25.66 17.20
CA ALA A 109 7.22 -26.29 17.00
C ALA A 109 8.39 -25.39 17.41
N LEU A 110 8.35 -24.09 17.10
CA LEU A 110 9.50 -23.17 17.21
C LEU A 110 9.24 -21.98 18.15
N GLY A 111 7.97 -21.77 18.55
CA GLY A 111 7.56 -20.63 19.35
C GLY A 111 7.17 -19.41 18.49
N TRP A 112 6.35 -18.53 19.07
CA TRP A 112 5.72 -17.40 18.38
C TRP A 112 6.71 -16.37 17.79
N ARG A 113 7.92 -16.24 18.34
CA ARG A 113 8.95 -15.32 17.85
C ARG A 113 9.48 -15.71 16.47
N TRP A 114 9.52 -17.01 16.16
CA TRP A 114 9.96 -17.49 14.85
C TRP A 114 9.03 -17.10 13.73
N LEU A 115 7.75 -16.89 14.02
CA LEU A 115 6.78 -16.37 13.03
C LEU A 115 7.23 -15.01 12.49
N TYR A 116 7.73 -14.12 13.35
CA TYR A 116 8.24 -12.81 12.93
C TYR A 116 9.52 -12.91 12.11
N TRP A 117 10.42 -13.83 12.45
CA TRP A 117 11.64 -14.04 11.67
C TRP A 117 11.32 -14.56 10.26
N ILE A 118 10.42 -15.49 10.13
CA ILE A 118 9.96 -16.01 8.84
C ILE A 118 9.26 -14.89 8.05
N GLN A 119 8.37 -14.13 8.70
CA GLN A 119 7.72 -12.97 8.09
C GLN A 119 8.74 -11.94 7.62
N LEU A 120 9.79 -11.68 8.40
CA LEU A 120 10.88 -10.77 8.06
C LEU A 120 11.61 -11.23 6.79
N CYS A 121 12.02 -12.50 6.73
CA CYS A 121 12.70 -13.04 5.56
C CYS A 121 11.84 -12.94 4.30
N LEU A 122 10.55 -13.31 4.40
CA LEU A 122 9.62 -13.25 3.30
C LEU A 122 9.37 -11.80 2.83
N SER A 123 9.16 -10.89 3.78
CA SER A 123 8.94 -9.47 3.49
C SER A 123 10.17 -8.79 2.90
N ALA A 124 11.37 -9.11 3.41
CA ALA A 124 12.63 -8.60 2.87
C ALA A 124 12.86 -9.11 1.43
N PHE A 125 12.56 -10.37 1.18
CA PHE A 125 12.63 -10.96 -0.17
C PHE A 125 11.65 -10.25 -1.14
N CYS A 126 10.40 -10.08 -0.72
CA CYS A 126 9.40 -9.34 -1.51
C CYS A 126 9.81 -7.88 -1.74
N TRP A 127 10.36 -7.21 -0.73
CA TRP A 127 10.85 -5.85 -0.86
C TRP A 127 11.98 -5.72 -1.89
N LEU A 128 12.96 -6.64 -1.86
CA LEU A 128 14.03 -6.70 -2.84
C LEU A 128 13.47 -6.93 -4.25
N LEU A 129 12.60 -7.95 -4.41
CA LEU A 129 11.96 -8.25 -5.68
C LEU A 129 11.24 -7.02 -6.26
N ILE A 130 10.39 -6.37 -5.47
CA ILE A 130 9.62 -5.21 -5.91
C ILE A 130 10.54 -4.04 -6.26
N THR A 131 11.55 -3.75 -5.45
CA THR A 131 12.46 -2.62 -5.65
C THR A 131 13.26 -2.76 -6.95
N PHE A 132 13.69 -3.99 -7.30
CA PHE A 132 14.48 -4.25 -8.51
C PHE A 132 13.61 -4.47 -9.76
N THR A 133 12.41 -5.07 -9.61
CA THR A 133 11.59 -5.46 -10.76
C THR A 133 10.57 -4.38 -11.15
N VAL A 134 9.96 -3.71 -10.16
CA VAL A 134 8.88 -2.76 -10.43
C VAL A 134 9.46 -1.42 -10.89
N ARG A 135 9.12 -1.05 -12.12
CA ARG A 135 9.40 0.28 -12.67
C ARG A 135 8.26 1.23 -12.31
N GLU A 136 8.51 2.54 -12.46
CA GLU A 136 7.47 3.52 -12.28
C GLU A 136 6.37 3.33 -13.32
N THR A 137 5.12 3.24 -12.86
CA THR A 137 3.95 2.98 -13.71
C THR A 137 3.01 4.18 -13.81
N TYR A 138 3.15 5.15 -12.90
CA TYR A 138 2.29 6.31 -12.87
C TYR A 138 2.63 7.29 -13.99
N ALA A 139 1.73 7.39 -14.99
CA ALA A 139 1.95 8.17 -16.20
C ALA A 139 2.33 9.65 -15.95
N PRO A 140 1.67 10.40 -15.04
CA PRO A 140 2.02 11.80 -14.76
C PRO A 140 3.46 11.94 -14.25
N THR A 141 3.93 11.05 -13.38
CA THR A 141 5.32 11.07 -12.86
C THR A 141 6.33 10.75 -13.96
N ILE A 142 6.02 9.81 -14.85
CA ILE A 142 6.88 9.47 -16.00
C ILE A 142 6.99 10.66 -16.95
N LEU A 143 5.85 11.31 -17.26
CA LEU A 143 5.81 12.49 -18.12
C LEU A 143 6.59 13.66 -17.51
N ALA A 144 6.45 13.92 -16.21
CA ALA A 144 7.19 14.96 -15.52
C ALA A 144 8.72 14.74 -15.57
N ARG A 145 9.17 13.48 -15.37
CA ARG A 145 10.59 13.13 -15.53
C ARG A 145 11.08 13.34 -16.96
N ARG A 146 10.29 12.94 -17.94
CA ARG A 146 10.61 13.08 -19.36
C ARG A 146 10.65 14.54 -19.80
N ALA A 147 9.70 15.36 -19.37
CA ALA A 147 9.69 16.80 -19.60
C ALA A 147 10.93 17.47 -19.00
N LYS A 148 11.33 17.08 -17.80
CA LYS A 148 12.55 17.57 -17.14
C LYS A 148 13.84 17.19 -17.91
N GLN A 149 13.88 16.01 -18.49
CA GLN A 149 15.00 15.57 -19.34
C GLN A 149 15.03 16.38 -20.64
N MET A 150 13.89 16.55 -21.33
CA MET A 150 13.79 17.32 -22.58
C MET A 150 14.16 18.79 -22.38
N ARG A 151 13.78 19.40 -21.25
CA ARG A 151 14.21 20.77 -20.90
C ARG A 151 15.72 20.89 -20.77
N LYS A 152 16.38 19.88 -20.21
CA LYS A 152 17.85 19.86 -20.09
C LYS A 152 18.54 19.66 -21.45
N GLU A 153 18.00 18.81 -22.31
CA GLU A 153 18.61 18.49 -23.62
C GLU A 153 18.38 19.62 -24.64
N LEU A 154 17.20 20.22 -24.62
CA LEU A 154 16.81 21.25 -25.60
C LEU A 154 16.97 22.68 -25.08
N SER A 155 17.45 22.88 -23.84
CA SER A 155 17.56 24.18 -23.16
C SER A 155 16.32 25.08 -23.37
N SER A 156 15.13 24.49 -23.39
CA SER A 156 13.88 25.15 -23.71
C SER A 156 12.83 24.89 -22.63
N ASP A 157 12.29 25.94 -22.02
CA ASP A 157 11.27 25.85 -20.97
C ASP A 157 9.84 25.59 -21.50
N ARG A 158 9.69 25.29 -22.78
CA ARG A 158 8.38 25.06 -23.42
C ARG A 158 7.66 23.79 -23.00
N TYR A 159 8.39 22.82 -22.44
CA TYR A 159 7.83 21.52 -22.05
C TYR A 159 7.37 21.55 -20.60
N VAL A 160 6.11 21.84 -20.36
CA VAL A 160 5.48 21.89 -19.04
C VAL A 160 4.45 20.78 -18.96
N THR A 161 4.36 20.07 -17.84
CA THR A 161 3.37 19.03 -17.59
C THR A 161 2.19 19.58 -16.81
N GLU A 162 0.99 18.98 -16.97
CA GLU A 162 -0.21 19.36 -16.20
C GLU A 162 0.03 19.33 -14.68
N MET A 163 0.89 18.42 -14.22
CA MET A 163 1.26 18.30 -12.81
C MET A 163 2.08 19.49 -12.30
N GLU A 164 2.85 20.14 -13.18
CA GLU A 164 3.61 21.37 -12.87
C GLU A 164 2.73 22.64 -12.98
N LEU A 165 1.69 22.60 -13.80
CA LEU A 165 0.73 23.70 -13.95
C LEU A 165 -0.25 23.79 -12.78
N ASP A 166 -0.41 22.72 -12.01
CA ASP A 166 -1.27 22.74 -10.81
C ASP A 166 -0.52 23.43 -9.66
N GLU A 167 -0.71 24.74 -9.53
CA GLU A 167 -0.08 25.61 -8.52
C GLU A 167 -0.58 25.37 -7.09
N ARG A 168 -1.46 24.40 -6.85
CA ARG A 168 -2.00 24.15 -5.53
C ARG A 168 -0.91 23.65 -4.58
N PRO A 169 -0.76 24.24 -3.38
CA PRO A 169 0.22 23.79 -2.39
C PRO A 169 -0.07 22.34 -1.98
N LEU A 170 1.00 21.57 -1.79
CA LEU A 170 0.93 20.14 -1.43
C LEU A 170 -0.03 19.87 -0.26
N GLY A 171 -0.09 20.78 0.72
CA GLY A 171 -1.00 20.65 1.87
C GLY A 171 -2.48 20.70 1.49
N GLN A 172 -2.86 21.53 0.51
CA GLN A 172 -4.24 21.57 0.03
C GLN A 172 -4.59 20.31 -0.76
N ARG A 173 -3.67 19.82 -1.61
CA ARG A 173 -3.87 18.55 -2.33
C ARG A 173 -4.06 17.39 -1.35
N LEU A 174 -3.17 17.24 -0.37
CA LEU A 174 -3.28 16.21 0.66
C LEU A 174 -4.60 16.32 1.44
N ARG A 175 -5.01 17.52 1.82
CA ARG A 175 -6.27 17.74 2.54
C ARG A 175 -7.49 17.31 1.71
N ILE A 176 -7.53 17.67 0.45
CA ILE A 176 -8.65 17.31 -0.47
C ILE A 176 -8.69 15.78 -0.62
N PHE A 177 -7.55 15.14 -0.86
CA PHE A 177 -7.46 13.70 -1.04
C PHE A 177 -7.80 12.92 0.23
N LEU A 178 -7.38 13.40 1.41
CA LEU A 178 -7.71 12.76 2.68
C LEU A 178 -9.18 12.90 3.08
N LEU A 179 -9.82 14.02 2.72
CA LEU A 179 -11.23 14.26 3.03
C LEU A 179 -12.18 13.56 2.04
N ARG A 180 -11.74 13.35 0.81
CA ARG A 180 -12.58 12.78 -0.26
C ARG A 180 -13.17 11.40 0.05
N PRO A 181 -12.43 10.42 0.64
CA PRO A 181 -13.02 9.13 1.03
C PRO A 181 -14.14 9.26 2.06
N PHE A 182 -13.97 10.18 3.03
CA PHE A 182 -15.02 10.43 4.02
C PHE A 182 -16.23 11.11 3.41
N GLN A 183 -16.01 12.06 2.51
CA GLN A 183 -17.11 12.71 1.78
C GLN A 183 -17.89 11.69 0.95
N LEU A 184 -17.20 10.80 0.21
CA LEU A 184 -17.84 9.75 -0.57
C LEU A 184 -18.63 8.77 0.31
N LEU A 185 -18.09 8.41 1.48
CA LEU A 185 -18.74 7.50 2.40
C LEU A 185 -20.11 8.07 2.88
N PHE A 186 -20.21 9.37 3.13
CA PHE A 186 -21.43 10.01 3.64
C PHE A 186 -22.36 10.54 2.55
N ILE A 187 -21.83 10.89 1.37
CA ILE A 187 -22.62 11.43 0.27
C ILE A 187 -23.24 10.33 -0.59
N GLU A 188 -22.51 9.21 -0.79
CA GLU A 188 -22.97 8.10 -1.61
C GLU A 188 -23.54 6.96 -0.77
N PRO A 189 -24.89 6.78 -0.74
CA PRO A 189 -25.52 5.72 0.07
C PRO A 189 -25.05 4.30 -0.29
N ILE A 190 -24.74 4.07 -1.57
CA ILE A 190 -24.26 2.78 -2.06
C ILE A 190 -22.91 2.41 -1.38
N VAL A 191 -21.99 3.37 -1.29
CA VAL A 191 -20.68 3.17 -0.65
C VAL A 191 -20.86 2.86 0.83
N LEU A 192 -21.76 3.58 1.50
CA LEU A 192 -22.07 3.39 2.92
C LEU A 192 -22.66 1.97 3.18
N PHE A 193 -23.65 1.55 2.42
CA PHE A 193 -24.30 0.24 2.61
C PHE A 193 -23.35 -0.92 2.29
N ILE A 194 -22.56 -0.83 1.21
CA ILE A 194 -21.56 -1.85 0.88
C ILE A 194 -20.47 -1.91 1.94
N SER A 195 -19.99 -0.78 2.45
CA SER A 195 -18.99 -0.73 3.52
C SER A 195 -19.51 -1.36 4.81
N LEU A 196 -20.77 -1.10 5.16
CA LEU A 196 -21.42 -1.65 6.34
C LEU A 196 -21.63 -3.15 6.20
N TYR A 197 -22.08 -3.62 5.03
CA TYR A 197 -22.22 -5.04 4.72
C TYR A 197 -20.87 -5.76 4.84
N MET A 198 -19.82 -5.24 4.22
CA MET A 198 -18.47 -5.82 4.29
C MET A 198 -17.91 -5.80 5.72
N SER A 199 -18.16 -4.73 6.49
CA SER A 199 -17.75 -4.64 7.89
C SER A 199 -18.39 -5.73 8.75
N VAL A 200 -19.67 -5.99 8.58
CA VAL A 200 -20.37 -7.06 9.30
C VAL A 200 -19.85 -8.43 8.87
N LEU A 201 -19.65 -8.65 7.56
CA LEU A 201 -19.19 -9.93 7.03
C LEU A 201 -17.79 -10.27 7.55
N TYR A 202 -16.83 -9.33 7.51
CA TYR A 202 -15.48 -9.53 8.05
C TYR A 202 -15.41 -9.52 9.58
N GLY A 203 -16.40 -8.94 10.25
CA GLY A 203 -16.49 -8.98 11.71
C GLY A 203 -17.03 -10.30 12.27
N LEU A 204 -17.72 -11.09 11.45
CA LEU A 204 -18.26 -12.42 11.78
C LEU A 204 -17.30 -13.56 11.41
N LEU A 205 -16.35 -13.34 10.51
CA LEU A 205 -15.27 -14.26 10.15
C LEU A 205 -14.12 -14.23 11.16
#